data_b46e2e7137095482f3be8c380b143520
#
_entry.id   b46e2e7137095482f3be8c380b143520
#
_cell.length_a   1.000
_cell.length_b   1.000
_cell.length_c   1.000
_cell.angle_alpha   90.00
_cell.angle_beta   90.00
_cell.angle_gamma   90.00
#
_symmetry.space_group_name_H-M   'P 1'
#
loop_
_entity.id
_entity.type
_entity.pdbx_description
1 polymer ?
#
loop_
_entity_poly.entity_id
_entity_poly.type
_entity_poly.pdbx_seq_one_letter_code
_entity_poly.pdbx_strand_id
1 'polypeptide(L)'
;MTAGQEEHIQRLIKDHRPEQLKMDFALWTRAAVMLLIERECAIKLHVRGVGKYLKRWGFTPQKPIRRAYEKSPAAAQKWLDETYPEIKQRAKQEDAEIHWGDETAVVNTDVRSRGYAPKGETPVAYVVGGTRQKLSMI
;
A
#
# COMPACT_ATOMS: atom_id res chain seq x y z
N MET A 1 12.65 10.75 24.31
CA MET A 1 12.13 9.38 24.39
C MET A 1 13.17 8.47 25.02
N THR A 2 12.75 7.53 25.88
CA THR A 2 13.60 6.45 26.40
C THR A 2 13.82 5.38 25.34
N ALA A 3 14.83 4.51 25.50
CA ALA A 3 15.10 3.41 24.56
C ALA A 3 13.89 2.46 24.40
N GLY A 4 13.21 2.12 25.50
CA GLY A 4 12.00 1.29 25.46
C GLY A 4 10.82 1.95 24.74
N GLN A 5 10.65 3.25 24.88
CA GLN A 5 9.64 3.99 24.11
C GLN A 5 9.96 4.00 22.61
N GLU A 6 11.23 4.15 22.25
CA GLU A 6 11.65 4.10 20.85
C GLU A 6 11.40 2.72 20.23
N GLU A 7 11.73 1.65 20.94
CA GLU A 7 11.49 0.28 20.50
C GLU A 7 9.99 0.00 20.32
N HIS A 8 9.17 0.46 21.28
CA HIS A 8 7.72 0.32 21.18
C HIS A 8 7.16 1.01 19.92
N ILE A 9 7.55 2.25 19.66
CA ILE A 9 7.11 2.99 18.46
C ILE A 9 7.58 2.31 17.18
N GLN A 10 8.83 1.83 17.12
CA GLN A 10 9.34 1.11 15.95
C GLN A 10 8.54 -0.16 15.67
N ARG A 11 8.17 -0.92 16.70
CA ARG A 11 7.34 -2.11 16.58
C ARG A 11 5.97 -1.77 16.01
N LEU A 12 5.30 -0.76 16.56
CA LEU A 12 3.99 -0.32 16.06
C LEU A 12 4.04 0.07 14.57
N ILE A 13 5.11 0.76 14.13
CA ILE A 13 5.27 1.16 12.72
C ILE A 13 5.53 -0.05 11.81
N LYS A 14 6.26 -1.08 12.29
CA LYS A 14 6.56 -2.29 11.52
C LYS A 14 5.35 -3.21 11.38
N ASP A 15 4.65 -3.43 12.50
CA ASP A 15 3.63 -4.47 12.59
C ASP A 15 2.24 -3.97 12.15
N HIS A 16 2.02 -2.66 12.13
CA HIS A 16 0.71 -2.08 11.85
C HIS A 16 0.77 -0.96 10.81
N ARG A 17 -0.33 -0.79 10.09
CA ARG A 17 -0.60 0.40 9.30
C ARG A 17 -1.29 1.45 10.17
N PRO A 18 -1.20 2.76 9.85
CA PRO A 18 -1.85 3.81 10.64
C PRO A 18 -3.35 3.58 10.84
N GLU A 19 -4.07 3.16 9.79
CA GLU A 19 -5.51 2.86 9.83
C GLU A 19 -5.88 1.74 10.81
N GLN A 20 -5.02 0.72 10.97
CA GLN A 20 -5.22 -0.37 11.93
C GLN A 20 -5.11 0.14 13.38
N LEU A 21 -4.38 1.21 13.59
CA LEU A 21 -4.27 1.92 14.87
C LEU A 21 -5.30 3.06 14.99
N LYS A 22 -6.35 3.07 14.16
CA LYS A 22 -7.41 4.09 14.13
C LYS A 22 -6.86 5.51 13.94
N MET A 23 -5.81 5.65 13.13
CA MET A 23 -5.24 6.93 12.75
C MET A 23 -5.69 7.26 11.32
N ASP A 24 -6.02 8.52 11.07
CA ASP A 24 -6.51 9.01 9.77
C ASP A 24 -5.37 9.25 8.76
N PHE A 25 -4.57 8.20 8.53
CA PHE A 25 -3.46 8.19 7.58
C PHE A 25 -3.38 6.85 6.86
N ALA A 26 -3.25 6.88 5.53
CA ALA A 26 -3.06 5.67 4.73
C ALA A 26 -1.62 5.08 4.83
N LEU A 27 -0.64 5.90 5.18
CA LEU A 27 0.78 5.55 5.22
C LEU A 27 1.47 6.21 6.42
N TRP A 28 2.57 5.62 6.87
CA TRP A 28 3.44 6.22 7.87
C TRP A 28 4.19 7.42 7.27
N THR A 29 3.65 8.61 7.46
CA THR A 29 4.32 9.89 7.18
C THR A 29 5.00 10.41 8.45
N ARG A 30 5.85 11.45 8.33
CA ARG A 30 6.41 12.10 9.53
C ARG A 30 5.33 12.64 10.45
N ALA A 31 4.24 13.17 9.89
CA ALA A 31 3.11 13.67 10.66
C ALA A 31 2.37 12.53 11.38
N ALA A 32 2.12 11.41 10.70
CA ALA A 32 1.50 10.23 11.33
C ALA A 32 2.35 9.70 12.49
N VAL A 33 3.67 9.56 12.29
CA VAL A 33 4.59 9.11 13.35
C VAL A 33 4.68 10.13 14.51
N MET A 34 4.61 11.43 14.21
CA MET A 34 4.55 12.46 15.25
C MET A 34 3.34 12.29 16.16
N LEU A 35 2.15 12.10 15.58
CA LEU A 35 0.93 11.86 16.34
C LEU A 35 0.94 10.53 17.08
N LEU A 36 1.54 9.49 16.50
CA LEU A 36 1.73 8.21 17.19
C LEU A 36 2.59 8.40 18.45
N ILE A 37 3.73 9.09 18.35
CA ILE A 37 4.62 9.36 19.47
C ILE A 37 3.91 10.19 20.56
N GLU A 38 3.15 11.20 20.17
CA GLU A 38 2.37 12.00 21.12
C GLU A 38 1.34 11.14 21.85
N ARG A 39 0.62 10.29 21.13
CA ARG A 39 -0.41 9.39 21.69
C ARG A 39 0.17 8.34 22.65
N GLU A 40 1.23 7.65 22.24
CA GLU A 40 1.77 6.51 22.96
C GLU A 40 2.75 6.91 24.09
N CYS A 41 3.43 8.04 23.93
CA CYS A 41 4.49 8.46 24.86
C CYS A 41 4.19 9.77 25.57
N ALA A 42 3.12 10.48 25.23
CA ALA A 42 2.79 11.85 25.69
C ALA A 42 3.92 12.87 25.42
N ILE A 43 4.73 12.66 24.38
CA ILE A 43 5.87 13.51 24.01
C ILE A 43 5.53 14.26 22.74
N LYS A 44 5.50 15.59 22.82
CA LYS A 44 5.32 16.47 21.65
C LYS A 44 6.65 16.70 20.94
N LEU A 45 6.75 16.20 19.71
CA LEU A 45 7.91 16.40 18.85
C LEU A 45 7.53 17.26 17.64
N HIS A 46 8.49 18.03 17.14
CA HIS A 46 8.31 18.71 15.88
C HIS A 46 8.57 17.71 14.70
N VAL A 47 7.87 17.88 13.57
CA VAL A 47 7.97 17.01 12.38
C VAL A 47 9.41 16.80 11.90
N ARG A 48 10.28 17.84 12.00
CA ARG A 48 11.71 17.71 11.69
C ARG A 48 12.45 16.78 12.67
N GLY A 49 12.08 16.82 13.94
CA GLY A 49 12.63 15.94 14.98
C GLY A 49 12.30 14.48 14.69
N VAL A 50 11.05 14.19 14.33
CA VAL A 50 10.61 12.84 13.93
C VAL A 50 11.45 12.28 12.76
N GLY A 51 11.78 13.13 11.78
CA GLY A 51 12.64 12.70 10.66
C GLY A 51 14.03 12.24 11.10
N LYS A 52 14.61 12.82 12.19
CA LYS A 52 15.89 12.36 12.74
C LYS A 52 15.76 10.98 13.40
N TYR A 53 14.67 10.75 14.14
CA TYR A 53 14.36 9.45 14.72
C TYR A 53 14.18 8.38 13.66
N LEU A 54 13.33 8.61 12.67
CA LEU A 54 13.11 7.67 11.57
C LEU A 54 14.40 7.28 10.84
N LYS A 55 15.27 8.28 10.54
CA LYS A 55 16.58 8.02 9.93
C LYS A 55 17.46 7.15 10.83
N ARG A 56 17.52 7.44 12.14
CA ARG A 56 18.31 6.68 13.12
C ARG A 56 17.80 5.23 13.25
N TRP A 57 16.49 5.03 13.16
CA TRP A 57 15.85 3.71 13.21
C TRP A 57 15.94 2.93 11.88
N GLY A 58 16.53 3.52 10.83
CA GLY A 58 16.67 2.86 9.53
C GLY A 58 15.44 2.89 8.65
N PHE A 59 14.46 3.75 8.95
CA PHE A 59 13.29 3.94 8.09
C PHE A 59 13.60 4.94 6.99
N THR A 60 13.17 4.60 5.77
CA THR A 60 13.37 5.44 4.58
C THR A 60 12.03 5.81 3.92
N PRO A 61 11.90 7.00 3.32
CA PRO A 61 10.71 7.37 2.58
C PRO A 61 10.68 6.65 1.22
N GLN A 62 9.67 5.82 1.01
CA GLN A 62 9.54 4.99 -0.18
C GLN A 62 8.21 5.25 -0.89
N LYS A 63 8.18 5.02 -2.21
CA LYS A 63 6.94 5.03 -2.99
C LYS A 63 6.18 3.73 -2.70
N PRO A 64 4.91 3.79 -2.21
CA PRO A 64 4.16 2.60 -1.85
C PRO A 64 3.74 1.79 -3.08
N ILE A 65 3.63 0.48 -2.89
CA ILE A 65 2.92 -0.39 -3.82
C ILE A 65 1.42 -0.21 -3.56
N ARG A 66 0.65 0.07 -4.61
CA ARG A 66 -0.80 0.15 -4.50
C ARG A 66 -1.41 -1.24 -4.63
N ARG A 67 -2.29 -1.58 -3.70
CA ARG A 67 -3.12 -2.79 -3.78
C ARG A 67 -4.58 -2.38 -3.68
N ALA A 68 -5.41 -2.89 -4.59
CA ALA A 68 -6.85 -2.77 -4.44
C ALA A 68 -7.32 -3.66 -3.29
N TYR A 69 -8.28 -3.18 -2.50
CA TYR A 69 -8.90 -3.98 -1.44
C TYR A 69 -9.60 -5.23 -2.00
N GLU A 70 -10.14 -5.11 -3.21
CA GLU A 70 -10.90 -6.15 -3.90
C GLU A 70 -10.01 -7.23 -4.53
N LYS A 71 -8.69 -7.07 -4.49
CA LYS A 71 -7.78 -8.05 -5.09
C LYS A 71 -7.81 -9.36 -4.29
N SER A 72 -8.37 -10.40 -4.92
CA SER A 72 -8.36 -11.76 -4.40
C SER A 72 -7.33 -12.63 -5.14
N PRO A 73 -6.18 -12.94 -4.52
CA PRO A 73 -5.21 -13.86 -5.12
C PRO A 73 -5.79 -15.25 -5.40
N ALA A 74 -6.70 -15.72 -4.53
CA ALA A 74 -7.35 -17.01 -4.69
C ALA A 74 -8.25 -17.05 -5.93
N ALA A 75 -9.01 -15.97 -6.17
CA ALA A 75 -9.84 -15.88 -7.37
C ALA A 75 -8.99 -15.82 -8.66
N ALA A 76 -7.87 -15.12 -8.63
CA ALA A 76 -6.94 -15.07 -9.75
C ALA A 76 -6.31 -16.44 -10.02
N GLN A 77 -5.91 -17.18 -8.98
CA GLN A 77 -5.35 -18.52 -9.11
C GLN A 77 -6.40 -19.49 -9.66
N LYS A 78 -7.62 -19.47 -9.10
CA LYS A 78 -8.72 -20.29 -9.61
C LYS A 78 -9.00 -20.05 -11.10
N TRP A 79 -8.98 -18.79 -11.52
CA TRP A 79 -9.17 -18.45 -12.92
C TRP A 79 -8.06 -19.02 -13.81
N LEU A 80 -6.80 -18.96 -13.37
CA LEU A 80 -5.66 -19.53 -14.09
C LEU A 80 -5.70 -21.04 -14.18
N ASP A 81 -6.21 -21.72 -13.14
CA ASP A 81 -6.21 -23.18 -13.05
C ASP A 81 -7.44 -23.80 -13.75
N GLU A 82 -8.57 -23.12 -13.76
CA GLU A 82 -9.83 -23.64 -14.28
C GLU A 82 -10.24 -22.94 -15.60
N THR A 83 -10.48 -21.63 -15.57
CA THR A 83 -11.09 -20.89 -16.69
C THR A 83 -10.14 -20.69 -17.87
N TYR A 84 -8.89 -20.34 -17.60
CA TYR A 84 -7.93 -20.09 -18.70
C TYR A 84 -7.58 -21.32 -19.52
N PRO A 85 -7.38 -22.51 -18.94
CA PRO A 85 -7.19 -23.73 -19.73
C PRO A 85 -8.37 -24.07 -20.64
N GLU A 86 -9.62 -23.85 -20.17
CA GLU A 86 -10.82 -24.05 -20.99
C GLU A 86 -10.85 -23.10 -22.20
N ILE A 87 -10.56 -21.81 -21.98
CA ILE A 87 -10.46 -20.82 -23.06
C ILE A 87 -9.39 -21.23 -24.08
N LYS A 88 -8.22 -21.67 -23.60
CA LYS A 88 -7.12 -22.12 -24.46
C LYS A 88 -7.48 -23.35 -25.27
N GLN A 89 -8.17 -24.30 -24.67
CA GLN A 89 -8.63 -25.50 -25.34
C GLN A 89 -9.66 -25.17 -26.42
N ARG A 90 -10.62 -24.31 -26.12
CA ARG A 90 -11.63 -23.84 -27.07
C ARG A 90 -11.00 -23.10 -28.25
N ALA A 91 -10.08 -22.17 -27.98
CA ALA A 91 -9.37 -21.45 -29.04
C ALA A 91 -8.64 -22.42 -30.00
N LYS A 92 -8.01 -23.47 -29.44
CA LYS A 92 -7.36 -24.52 -30.27
C LYS A 92 -8.35 -25.32 -31.11
N GLN A 93 -9.54 -25.62 -30.59
CA GLN A 93 -10.57 -26.36 -31.31
C GLN A 93 -11.19 -25.54 -32.45
N GLU A 94 -11.33 -24.23 -32.23
CA GLU A 94 -11.93 -23.29 -33.18
C GLU A 94 -10.90 -22.67 -34.15
N ASP A 95 -9.62 -23.06 -34.06
CA ASP A 95 -8.47 -22.46 -34.79
C ASP A 95 -8.43 -20.94 -34.65
N ALA A 96 -8.72 -20.47 -33.44
CA ALA A 96 -8.83 -19.06 -33.12
C ALA A 96 -7.63 -18.54 -32.29
N GLU A 97 -7.29 -17.28 -32.48
CA GLU A 97 -6.28 -16.59 -31.67
C GLU A 97 -6.92 -15.91 -30.44
N ILE A 98 -6.22 -16.02 -29.30
CA ILE A 98 -6.65 -15.35 -28.08
C ILE A 98 -6.08 -13.94 -28.06
N HIS A 99 -6.96 -12.94 -28.10
CA HIS A 99 -6.59 -11.53 -27.97
C HIS A 99 -6.93 -11.02 -26.57
N TRP A 100 -5.98 -10.28 -25.98
CA TRP A 100 -6.17 -9.63 -24.67
C TRP A 100 -6.43 -8.15 -24.89
N GLY A 101 -7.63 -7.70 -24.49
CA GLY A 101 -7.97 -6.28 -24.46
C GLY A 101 -7.70 -5.70 -23.07
N ASP A 102 -7.08 -4.53 -23.01
CA ASP A 102 -6.90 -3.75 -21.77
C ASP A 102 -7.37 -2.32 -21.98
N GLU A 103 -7.97 -1.72 -20.95
CA GLU A 103 -8.39 -0.33 -20.96
C GLU A 103 -7.37 0.55 -20.24
N THR A 104 -6.91 1.60 -20.88
CA THR A 104 -6.10 2.63 -20.24
C THR A 104 -7.00 3.75 -19.75
N ALA A 105 -6.83 4.14 -18.49
CA ALA A 105 -7.63 5.20 -17.90
C ALA A 105 -6.78 6.22 -17.12
N VAL A 106 -7.13 7.49 -17.23
CA VAL A 106 -6.65 8.56 -16.34
C VAL A 106 -7.63 8.68 -15.18
N VAL A 107 -7.11 8.59 -13.96
CA VAL A 107 -7.91 8.68 -12.73
C VAL A 107 -7.56 9.91 -11.93
N ASN A 108 -8.56 10.54 -11.30
CA ASN A 108 -8.40 11.76 -10.51
C ASN A 108 -7.83 11.50 -9.09
N THR A 109 -7.71 10.24 -8.67
CA THR A 109 -7.21 9.86 -7.35
C THR A 109 -5.76 9.38 -7.45
N ASP A 110 -4.82 10.30 -7.43
CA ASP A 110 -3.39 9.97 -7.38
C ASP A 110 -2.82 10.21 -5.99
N VAL A 111 -2.57 9.12 -5.25
CA VAL A 111 -1.85 9.19 -3.98
C VAL A 111 -0.35 9.18 -4.28
N ARG A 112 0.22 10.37 -4.52
CA ARG A 112 1.66 10.55 -4.81
C ARG A 112 2.53 10.65 -3.56
N SER A 113 1.97 10.45 -2.37
CA SER A 113 2.72 10.56 -1.12
C SER A 113 3.69 9.37 -0.94
N ARG A 114 4.84 9.66 -0.28
CA ARG A 114 5.77 8.62 0.14
C ARG A 114 5.46 8.21 1.57
N GLY A 115 5.48 6.90 1.84
CA GLY A 115 5.42 6.33 3.18
C GLY A 115 6.80 5.96 3.71
N TYR A 116 6.97 5.96 5.02
CA TYR A 116 8.16 5.44 5.69
C TYR A 116 8.01 3.95 5.95
N ALA A 117 9.05 3.18 5.65
CA ALA A 117 9.18 1.76 5.96
C ALA A 117 10.64 1.44 6.27
N PRO A 118 10.97 0.30 6.89
CA PRO A 118 12.33 -0.18 7.06
C PRO A 118 13.07 -0.20 5.72
N LYS A 119 14.38 0.02 5.74
CA LYS A 119 15.19 -0.02 4.53
C LYS A 119 15.08 -1.39 3.86
N GLY A 120 14.71 -1.41 2.57
CA GLY A 120 14.51 -2.65 1.81
C GLY A 120 13.07 -3.18 1.80
N GLU A 121 12.17 -2.64 2.62
CA GLU A 121 10.76 -3.00 2.65
C GLU A 121 9.92 -1.91 2.00
N THR A 122 9.06 -2.26 1.04
CA THR A 122 8.21 -1.27 0.38
C THR A 122 6.84 -1.22 1.06
N PRO A 123 6.38 -0.03 1.52
CA PRO A 123 5.08 0.10 2.16
C PRO A 123 3.95 -0.16 1.17
N VAL A 124 2.86 -0.77 1.62
CA VAL A 124 1.66 -1.03 0.82
C VAL A 124 0.58 -0.01 1.17
N ALA A 125 0.07 0.69 0.17
CA ALA A 125 -1.12 1.53 0.29
C ALA A 125 -2.32 0.78 -0.29
N TYR A 126 -3.36 0.62 0.52
CA TYR A 126 -4.63 0.07 0.04
C TYR A 126 -5.50 1.20 -0.50
N VAL A 127 -6.09 0.98 -1.66
CA VAL A 127 -6.94 1.95 -2.35
C VAL A 127 -8.26 1.30 -2.75
N VAL A 128 -9.35 2.06 -2.66
CA VAL A 128 -10.66 1.61 -3.13
C VAL A 128 -10.67 1.62 -4.65
N GLY A 129 -10.99 0.47 -5.27
CA GLY A 129 -10.97 0.28 -6.71
C GLY A 129 -12.18 0.87 -7.46
N GLY A 130 -13.35 1.00 -6.81
CA GLY A 130 -14.65 1.12 -7.48
C GLY A 130 -15.24 2.51 -7.71
N THR A 131 -14.81 3.57 -7.04
CA THR A 131 -15.48 4.89 -7.06
C THR A 131 -14.66 6.02 -7.66
N ARG A 132 -14.00 5.76 -8.78
CA ARG A 132 -13.13 6.74 -9.41
C ARG A 132 -13.82 7.41 -10.58
N GLN A 133 -13.76 8.75 -10.65
CA GLN A 133 -13.94 9.41 -11.93
C GLN A 133 -12.74 9.05 -12.81
N LYS A 134 -12.99 8.30 -13.87
CA LYS A 134 -11.98 7.89 -14.83
C LYS A 134 -12.39 8.31 -16.23
N LEU A 135 -11.45 8.80 -16.99
CA LEU A 135 -11.55 8.92 -18.44
C LEU A 135 -10.91 7.67 -19.03
N SER A 136 -11.73 6.77 -19.61
CA SER A 136 -11.23 5.60 -20.32
C SER A 136 -10.95 5.95 -21.77
N MET A 137 -9.83 5.46 -22.28
CA MET A 137 -9.52 5.44 -23.71
C MET A 137 -9.45 3.96 -24.12
N ILE A 138 -10.20 3.62 -25.14
CA ILE A 138 -10.20 2.29 -25.79
C ILE A 138 -9.33 2.37 -27.02
#